data_1b000f82ad6b05f74e72b4a5b53680d9
#
_entry.id   1b000f82ad6b05f74e72b4a5b53680d9
#
_cell.length_a   1.000
_cell.length_b   1.000
_cell.length_c   1.000
_cell.angle_alpha   90.00
_cell.angle_beta   90.00
_cell.angle_gamma   90.00
#
_symmetry.space_group_name_H-M   'P 1'
#
loop_
_entity.id
_entity.type
_entity.pdbx_description
1 polymer ?
#
loop_
_entity_poly.entity_id
_entity_poly.type
_entity_poly.pdbx_seq_one_letter_code
_entity_poly.pdbx_strand_id
1 'polypeptide(L)'
;MSNYINQVSDSLKNHISELANNPCLFLRNPNVDFSRKRKIDFKTFIGIMMNSGGATMSKELLDFFDFNKNTPSVSAFTQQRSKVLPEAFEYLFKSFTDDNLPTTNNYHGYRLIACDGSNLTIATNQKDPETFWERNQYGSIVNKLHLNAFYDVLNRIYTDVLVQTAADYNESRACATMIDRSKLENVILVADRGYENYNIFAHAIEKGWKFAIRVKDKNSNGIASGLNLPPNDEFDIDITQIFSRKNTKTTKNAGYKWMPANQVFDYLPRTSDKTYELSFRIIRFPIGSNSYEIIITNLDRNIFDVKKIKEIYHLRWGIETSFRELKYAIGLTSFHARKPDFIKQEIYARLLLYNYCELITTHVIKQMKNNDKTKQVNFTIAIYICREYLRNKRNLSPPDVINLIEKHVLPVRPGRKDPRKVKPQASVSFLYRVA
;
A
#
# COMPACT_ATOMS: atom_id res chain seq x y z
N MET A 1 12.04 -9.27 -27.89
CA MET A 1 11.29 -8.83 -26.69
C MET A 1 11.40 -9.91 -25.62
N SER A 2 11.58 -9.55 -24.38
CA SER A 2 11.64 -10.53 -23.30
C SER A 2 10.29 -11.25 -23.17
N ASN A 3 10.30 -12.56 -23.14
CA ASN A 3 9.11 -13.40 -22.93
C ASN A 3 8.34 -12.98 -21.66
N TYR A 4 9.06 -12.53 -20.62
CA TYR A 4 8.49 -12.10 -19.36
C TYR A 4 7.58 -10.88 -19.48
N ILE A 5 7.96 -9.84 -20.23
CA ILE A 5 7.12 -8.62 -20.40
C ILE A 5 5.79 -8.97 -21.08
N ASN A 6 5.85 -9.85 -22.09
CA ASN A 6 4.64 -10.37 -22.74
C ASN A 6 3.79 -11.16 -21.75
N GLN A 7 4.38 -12.06 -20.97
CA GLN A 7 3.66 -12.85 -19.95
C GLN A 7 2.93 -11.96 -18.95
N VAL A 8 3.58 -10.95 -18.38
CA VAL A 8 2.96 -10.01 -17.43
C VAL A 8 1.82 -9.22 -18.10
N SER A 9 2.01 -8.77 -19.34
CA SER A 9 0.98 -8.02 -20.08
C SER A 9 -0.20 -8.90 -20.45
N ASP A 10 0.05 -10.14 -20.86
CA ASP A 10 -1.00 -11.08 -21.23
C ASP A 10 -1.77 -11.55 -19.99
N SER A 11 -1.08 -11.76 -18.84
CA SER A 11 -1.72 -12.00 -17.56
C SER A 11 -2.72 -10.88 -17.23
N LEU A 12 -2.32 -9.61 -17.30
CA LEU A 12 -3.22 -8.48 -17.04
C LEU A 12 -4.42 -8.44 -18.01
N LYS A 13 -4.18 -8.67 -19.32
CA LYS A 13 -5.25 -8.71 -20.34
C LYS A 13 -6.22 -9.87 -20.09
N ASN A 14 -5.72 -11.00 -19.62
CA ASN A 14 -6.55 -12.17 -19.29
C ASN A 14 -7.46 -11.87 -18.11
N HIS A 15 -6.94 -11.34 -17.00
CA HIS A 15 -7.75 -10.92 -15.85
C HIS A 15 -8.82 -9.88 -16.22
N ILE A 16 -8.47 -8.90 -17.06
CA ILE A 16 -9.47 -7.94 -17.59
C ILE A 16 -10.52 -8.64 -18.43
N SER A 17 -10.15 -9.64 -19.23
CA SER A 17 -11.08 -10.37 -20.08
C SER A 17 -11.97 -11.29 -19.26
N GLU A 18 -11.45 -11.99 -18.26
CA GLU A 18 -12.22 -12.82 -17.32
C GLU A 18 -13.25 -12.00 -16.55
N LEU A 19 -12.84 -10.85 -16.03
CA LEU A 19 -13.73 -9.92 -15.36
C LEU A 19 -14.83 -9.42 -16.32
N ALA A 20 -14.48 -9.10 -17.57
CA ALA A 20 -15.42 -8.63 -18.58
C ALA A 20 -16.39 -9.71 -19.06
N ASN A 21 -16.02 -10.98 -18.99
CA ASN A 21 -16.89 -12.09 -19.32
C ASN A 21 -17.90 -12.42 -18.20
N ASN A 22 -17.57 -12.04 -16.94
CA ASN A 22 -18.42 -12.30 -15.77
C ASN A 22 -18.66 -10.99 -14.96
N PRO A 23 -19.20 -9.93 -15.57
CA PRO A 23 -19.26 -8.62 -14.95
C PRO A 23 -20.32 -8.50 -13.85
N CYS A 24 -21.28 -9.44 -13.76
CA CYS A 24 -22.48 -9.34 -12.92
C CYS A 24 -22.17 -9.07 -11.44
N LEU A 25 -21.11 -9.66 -10.90
CA LEU A 25 -20.70 -9.46 -9.50
C LEU A 25 -20.17 -8.03 -9.22
N PHE A 26 -19.84 -7.29 -10.26
CA PHE A 26 -19.17 -5.99 -10.17
C PHE A 26 -20.02 -4.84 -10.76
N LEU A 27 -21.28 -5.11 -11.07
CA LEU A 27 -22.23 -4.14 -11.60
C LEU A 27 -23.29 -3.76 -10.57
N ARG A 28 -23.72 -2.50 -10.58
CA ARG A 28 -24.78 -2.04 -9.70
C ARG A 28 -26.13 -2.68 -10.05
N ASN A 29 -26.41 -2.87 -11.34
CA ASN A 29 -27.61 -3.55 -11.85
C ASN A 29 -27.18 -4.66 -12.82
N PRO A 30 -26.90 -5.88 -12.33
CA PRO A 30 -26.28 -6.95 -13.10
C PRO A 30 -26.94 -7.31 -14.42
N ASN A 31 -28.29 -7.26 -14.49
CA ASN A 31 -29.05 -7.65 -15.66
C ASN A 31 -29.32 -6.50 -16.66
N VAL A 32 -28.94 -5.28 -16.31
CA VAL A 32 -29.24 -4.07 -17.08
C VAL A 32 -27.98 -3.36 -17.54
N ASP A 33 -26.99 -3.27 -16.65
CA ASP A 33 -25.76 -2.53 -16.91
C ASP A 33 -24.88 -3.27 -17.92
N PHE A 34 -24.36 -2.53 -18.90
CA PHE A 34 -23.57 -3.05 -20.04
C PHE A 34 -24.25 -4.10 -20.91
N SER A 35 -25.58 -4.33 -20.79
CA SER A 35 -26.32 -5.25 -21.64
C SER A 35 -26.45 -4.78 -23.10
N ARG A 36 -26.40 -3.46 -23.33
CA ARG A 36 -26.51 -2.87 -24.67
C ARG A 36 -25.11 -2.61 -25.26
N LYS A 37 -24.93 -2.94 -26.54
CA LYS A 37 -23.70 -2.60 -27.27
C LYS A 37 -23.51 -1.07 -27.33
N ARG A 38 -22.46 -0.57 -26.69
CA ARG A 38 -22.10 0.84 -26.65
C ARG A 38 -20.62 1.01 -27.02
N LYS A 39 -20.18 2.24 -27.35
CA LYS A 39 -18.77 2.55 -27.62
C LYS A 39 -17.85 2.27 -26.43
N ILE A 40 -18.36 2.45 -25.22
CA ILE A 40 -17.67 2.09 -23.97
C ILE A 40 -18.42 0.88 -23.42
N ASP A 41 -17.96 -0.32 -23.76
CA ASP A 41 -18.34 -1.56 -23.09
C ASP A 41 -17.54 -1.72 -21.79
N PHE A 42 -17.79 -2.79 -21.03
CA PHE A 42 -17.13 -3.00 -19.74
C PHE A 42 -15.61 -3.13 -19.88
N LYS A 43 -15.12 -3.88 -20.86
CA LYS A 43 -13.69 -4.05 -21.12
C LYS A 43 -13.01 -2.75 -21.51
N THR A 44 -13.64 -1.97 -22.39
CA THR A 44 -13.18 -0.63 -22.80
C THR A 44 -13.14 0.31 -21.61
N PHE A 45 -14.16 0.27 -20.71
CA PHE A 45 -14.19 1.06 -19.49
C PHE A 45 -12.99 0.77 -18.59
N ILE A 46 -12.68 -0.50 -18.32
CA ILE A 46 -11.49 -0.89 -17.55
C ILE A 46 -10.22 -0.39 -18.23
N GLY A 47 -10.11 -0.56 -19.54
CA GLY A 47 -8.96 -0.08 -20.31
C GLY A 47 -8.76 1.44 -20.20
N ILE A 48 -9.82 2.25 -20.27
CA ILE A 48 -9.74 3.71 -20.05
C ILE A 48 -9.21 4.01 -18.66
N MET A 49 -9.76 3.37 -17.62
CA MET A 49 -9.35 3.59 -16.23
C MET A 49 -7.88 3.25 -15.98
N MET A 50 -7.40 2.16 -16.57
CA MET A 50 -5.98 1.74 -16.47
C MET A 50 -5.03 2.70 -17.18
N ASN A 51 -5.46 3.31 -18.28
CA ASN A 51 -4.64 4.22 -19.07
C ASN A 51 -4.76 5.69 -18.63
N SER A 52 -5.74 6.03 -17.80
CA SER A 52 -5.94 7.40 -17.34
C SER A 52 -4.82 7.85 -16.39
N GLY A 53 -4.31 9.05 -16.63
CA GLY A 53 -3.25 9.67 -15.86
C GLY A 53 -3.70 10.89 -15.05
N GLY A 54 -2.94 11.98 -15.16
CA GLY A 54 -3.21 13.26 -14.48
C GLY A 54 -3.87 14.32 -15.36
N ALA A 55 -4.21 14.03 -16.63
CA ALA A 55 -4.83 15.01 -17.52
C ALA A 55 -6.34 15.16 -17.27
N THR A 56 -7.02 16.07 -17.98
CA THR A 56 -8.49 16.13 -17.92
C THR A 56 -9.11 14.90 -18.57
N MET A 57 -10.30 14.48 -18.10
CA MET A 57 -10.96 13.29 -18.66
C MET A 57 -11.24 13.41 -20.17
N SER A 58 -11.50 14.62 -20.67
CA SER A 58 -11.65 14.85 -22.12
C SER A 58 -10.39 14.49 -22.88
N LYS A 59 -9.23 14.91 -22.37
CA LYS A 59 -7.93 14.64 -22.97
C LYS A 59 -7.57 13.15 -22.88
N GLU A 60 -7.81 12.52 -21.72
CA GLU A 60 -7.60 11.08 -21.54
C GLU A 60 -8.45 10.25 -22.52
N LEU A 61 -9.71 10.65 -22.76
CA LEU A 61 -10.57 9.98 -23.75
C LEU A 61 -10.07 10.20 -25.19
N LEU A 62 -9.68 11.43 -25.56
CA LEU A 62 -9.09 11.69 -26.87
C LEU A 62 -7.85 10.83 -27.10
N ASP A 63 -6.96 10.78 -26.12
CA ASP A 63 -5.74 9.98 -26.19
C ASP A 63 -6.07 8.48 -26.29
N PHE A 64 -7.01 7.98 -25.49
CA PHE A 64 -7.39 6.57 -25.50
C PHE A 64 -8.01 6.13 -26.83
N PHE A 65 -8.81 6.98 -27.49
CA PHE A 65 -9.46 6.71 -28.75
C PHE A 65 -8.68 7.24 -29.96
N ASP A 66 -7.39 7.55 -29.84
CA ASP A 66 -6.50 7.99 -30.91
C ASP A 66 -7.04 9.19 -31.70
N PHE A 67 -7.61 10.18 -30.97
CA PHE A 67 -8.19 11.42 -31.54
C PHE A 67 -9.29 11.15 -32.60
N ASN A 68 -9.96 10.02 -32.52
CA ASN A 68 -11.05 9.68 -33.42
C ASN A 68 -12.23 10.66 -33.23
N LYS A 69 -12.79 11.16 -34.33
CA LYS A 69 -13.98 12.05 -34.32
C LYS A 69 -15.18 11.47 -33.59
N ASN A 70 -15.23 10.15 -33.45
CA ASN A 70 -16.27 9.43 -32.71
C ASN A 70 -15.92 9.15 -31.24
N THR A 71 -14.88 9.82 -30.67
CA THR A 71 -14.53 9.68 -29.25
C THR A 71 -15.75 9.95 -28.36
N PRO A 72 -16.04 9.08 -27.40
CA PRO A 72 -17.15 9.27 -26.45
C PRO A 72 -16.96 10.52 -25.60
N SER A 73 -18.07 11.18 -25.25
CA SER A 73 -18.02 12.33 -24.34
C SER A 73 -17.71 11.91 -22.90
N VAL A 74 -17.23 12.86 -22.08
CA VAL A 74 -17.03 12.68 -20.64
C VAL A 74 -18.32 12.26 -19.94
N SER A 75 -19.47 12.79 -20.38
CA SER A 75 -20.78 12.38 -19.84
C SER A 75 -21.06 10.89 -20.10
N ALA A 76 -20.81 10.42 -21.33
CA ALA A 76 -20.98 9.01 -21.67
C ALA A 76 -20.05 8.11 -20.84
N PHE A 77 -18.80 8.51 -20.65
CA PHE A 77 -17.87 7.80 -19.77
C PHE A 77 -18.37 7.76 -18.32
N THR A 78 -18.80 8.89 -17.76
CA THR A 78 -19.28 8.98 -16.38
C THR A 78 -20.54 8.14 -16.16
N GLN A 79 -21.43 8.07 -17.16
CA GLN A 79 -22.59 7.18 -17.12
C GLN A 79 -22.21 5.71 -17.09
N GLN A 80 -21.20 5.27 -17.86
CA GLN A 80 -20.73 3.89 -17.79
C GLN A 80 -20.01 3.63 -16.45
N ARG A 81 -19.18 4.58 -16.00
CA ARG A 81 -18.48 4.51 -14.72
C ARG A 81 -19.43 4.29 -13.53
N SER A 82 -20.56 4.98 -13.52
CA SER A 82 -21.54 4.87 -12.43
C SER A 82 -22.20 3.50 -12.29
N LYS A 83 -22.05 2.63 -13.26
CA LYS A 83 -22.58 1.27 -13.28
C LYS A 83 -21.65 0.26 -12.59
N VAL A 84 -20.36 0.57 -12.48
CA VAL A 84 -19.33 -0.35 -11.98
C VAL A 84 -19.06 -0.10 -10.50
N LEU A 85 -19.03 -1.18 -9.73
CA LEU A 85 -18.65 -1.15 -8.32
C LEU A 85 -17.14 -0.99 -8.17
N PRO A 86 -16.63 -0.31 -7.11
CA PRO A 86 -15.19 -0.19 -6.84
C PRO A 86 -14.49 -1.54 -6.71
N GLU A 87 -15.19 -2.55 -6.22
CA GLU A 87 -14.73 -3.93 -6.01
C GLU A 87 -14.24 -4.60 -7.29
N ALA A 88 -14.67 -4.13 -8.48
CA ALA A 88 -14.14 -4.60 -9.76
C ALA A 88 -12.63 -4.34 -9.89
N PHE A 89 -12.19 -3.15 -9.48
CA PHE A 89 -10.77 -2.78 -9.54
C PHE A 89 -9.97 -3.36 -8.38
N GLU A 90 -10.59 -3.52 -7.21
CA GLU A 90 -9.96 -4.23 -6.09
C GLU A 90 -9.70 -5.70 -6.46
N TYR A 91 -10.68 -6.36 -7.06
CA TYR A 91 -10.55 -7.73 -7.55
C TYR A 91 -9.42 -7.86 -8.58
N LEU A 92 -9.40 -6.97 -9.60
CA LEU A 92 -8.34 -6.97 -10.61
C LEU A 92 -6.96 -6.74 -9.99
N PHE A 93 -6.85 -5.81 -9.05
CA PHE A 93 -5.60 -5.55 -8.35
C PHE A 93 -5.11 -6.80 -7.60
N LYS A 94 -6.01 -7.46 -6.85
CA LYS A 94 -5.66 -8.65 -6.06
C LYS A 94 -5.33 -9.85 -6.93
N SER A 95 -6.20 -10.20 -7.90
CA SER A 95 -6.00 -11.36 -8.75
C SER A 95 -4.74 -11.23 -9.61
N PHE A 96 -4.52 -10.08 -10.24
CA PHE A 96 -3.29 -9.84 -10.98
C PHE A 96 -2.04 -9.90 -10.10
N THR A 97 -2.10 -9.32 -8.90
CA THR A 97 -0.96 -9.32 -7.97
C THR A 97 -0.65 -10.72 -7.47
N ASP A 98 -1.66 -11.50 -7.07
CA ASP A 98 -1.50 -12.88 -6.58
C ASP A 98 -0.83 -13.76 -7.66
N ASP A 99 -1.26 -13.67 -8.91
CA ASP A 99 -0.74 -14.49 -10.01
C ASP A 99 0.66 -14.08 -10.49
N ASN A 100 1.05 -12.82 -10.27
CA ASN A 100 2.33 -12.29 -10.72
C ASN A 100 3.31 -12.00 -9.56
N LEU A 101 3.02 -12.51 -8.38
CA LEU A 101 3.81 -12.25 -7.19
C LEU A 101 5.23 -12.85 -7.32
N PRO A 102 6.31 -12.05 -7.34
CA PRO A 102 7.66 -12.59 -7.46
C PRO A 102 8.04 -13.43 -6.25
N THR A 103 8.72 -14.55 -6.47
CA THR A 103 9.19 -15.46 -5.41
C THR A 103 10.70 -15.36 -5.17
N THR A 104 11.42 -14.62 -6.00
CA THR A 104 12.87 -14.66 -6.08
C THR A 104 13.61 -13.78 -5.07
N ASN A 105 13.05 -12.66 -4.69
CA ASN A 105 13.69 -11.74 -3.76
C ASN A 105 13.12 -11.94 -2.36
N ASN A 106 13.93 -12.49 -1.47
CA ASN A 106 13.58 -12.68 -0.06
C ASN A 106 14.78 -12.33 0.84
N TYR A 107 14.53 -12.16 2.12
CA TYR A 107 15.53 -11.89 3.15
C TYR A 107 15.61 -13.10 4.08
N HIS A 108 16.66 -13.91 3.97
CA HIS A 108 16.83 -15.17 4.71
C HIS A 108 15.61 -16.11 4.62
N GLY A 109 15.02 -16.23 3.42
CA GLY A 109 13.83 -17.06 3.19
C GLY A 109 12.50 -16.39 3.49
N TYR A 110 12.51 -15.17 4.01
CA TYR A 110 11.30 -14.41 4.33
C TYR A 110 11.02 -13.32 3.30
N ARG A 111 9.76 -13.12 3.00
CA ARG A 111 9.24 -11.95 2.30
C ARG A 111 9.18 -10.77 3.26
N LEU A 112 9.70 -9.62 2.87
CA LEU A 112 9.75 -8.45 3.74
C LEU A 112 8.59 -7.49 3.39
N ILE A 113 7.56 -7.49 4.20
CA ILE A 113 6.34 -6.70 4.00
C ILE A 113 6.36 -5.47 4.92
N ALA A 114 6.46 -4.28 4.33
CA ALA A 114 6.24 -3.05 5.06
C ALA A 114 4.76 -2.73 5.15
N CYS A 115 4.31 -2.30 6.35
CA CYS A 115 2.97 -1.75 6.59
C CYS A 115 3.09 -0.26 6.87
N ASP A 116 2.32 0.54 6.15
CA ASP A 116 2.23 1.98 6.39
C ASP A 116 0.92 2.54 5.84
N GLY A 117 0.55 3.73 6.32
CA GLY A 117 -0.64 4.44 5.89
C GLY A 117 -0.33 5.75 5.16
N SER A 118 -1.20 6.16 4.24
CA SER A 118 -1.03 7.42 3.54
C SER A 118 -2.36 8.13 3.30
N ASN A 119 -2.44 9.39 3.73
CA ASN A 119 -3.62 10.22 3.46
C ASN A 119 -3.68 10.63 1.99
N LEU A 120 -4.86 10.50 1.42
CA LEU A 120 -5.23 10.96 0.09
C LEU A 120 -6.24 12.09 0.24
N THR A 121 -5.80 13.33 0.04
CA THR A 121 -6.69 14.48 0.07
C THR A 121 -7.55 14.47 -1.19
N ILE A 122 -8.87 14.58 -1.00
CA ILE A 122 -9.86 14.61 -2.07
C ILE A 122 -10.57 15.96 -2.13
N ALA A 123 -11.37 16.19 -3.17
CA ALA A 123 -12.09 17.44 -3.33
C ALA A 123 -12.98 17.73 -2.11
N THR A 124 -12.90 18.95 -1.59
CA THR A 124 -13.65 19.36 -0.40
C THR A 124 -15.16 19.27 -0.64
N ASN A 125 -15.84 18.54 0.23
CA ASN A 125 -17.28 18.42 0.29
C ASN A 125 -17.74 18.43 1.74
N GLN A 126 -18.23 19.57 2.22
CA GLN A 126 -18.69 19.74 3.62
C GLN A 126 -19.92 18.90 3.96
N LYS A 127 -20.68 18.44 2.94
CA LYS A 127 -21.89 17.63 3.11
C LYS A 127 -21.62 16.13 3.16
N ASP A 128 -20.35 15.72 3.06
CA ASP A 128 -19.94 14.32 3.10
C ASP A 128 -19.25 14.01 4.45
N PRO A 129 -20.01 13.54 5.46
CA PRO A 129 -19.47 13.25 6.79
C PRO A 129 -18.53 12.03 6.80
N GLU A 130 -18.61 11.15 5.80
CA GLU A 130 -17.78 9.94 5.77
C GLU A 130 -16.31 10.26 5.47
N THR A 131 -16.05 11.23 4.60
CA THR A 131 -14.69 11.61 4.21
C THR A 131 -14.21 12.89 4.87
N PHE A 132 -15.07 13.55 5.65
CA PHE A 132 -14.73 14.76 6.38
C PHE A 132 -13.70 14.47 7.46
N TRP A 133 -12.56 15.16 7.41
CA TRP A 133 -11.51 15.09 8.41
C TRP A 133 -11.47 16.39 9.21
N GLU A 134 -11.09 16.31 10.48
CA GLU A 134 -11.00 17.47 11.35
C GLU A 134 -10.26 18.65 10.71
N ARG A 135 -10.64 19.85 11.12
CA ARG A 135 -9.98 21.10 10.71
C ARG A 135 -8.48 20.96 10.96
N ASN A 136 -7.67 21.28 9.98
CA ASN A 136 -6.26 21.45 10.22
C ASN A 136 -6.05 22.59 11.22
N GLN A 137 -4.83 22.75 11.73
CA GLN A 137 -4.46 23.82 12.67
C GLN A 137 -4.79 25.25 12.17
N TYR A 138 -5.13 25.42 10.90
CA TYR A 138 -5.55 26.69 10.28
C TYR A 138 -7.06 26.79 10.07
N GLY A 139 -7.85 25.89 10.62
CA GLY A 139 -9.30 25.88 10.50
C GLY A 139 -9.86 25.46 9.14
N SER A 140 -9.03 25.00 8.21
CA SER A 140 -9.49 24.54 6.89
C SER A 140 -10.16 23.17 6.96
N ILE A 141 -11.27 23.05 6.25
CA ILE A 141 -12.01 21.79 6.10
C ILE A 141 -11.33 20.95 5.03
N VAL A 142 -11.04 19.71 5.33
CA VAL A 142 -10.37 18.76 4.41
C VAL A 142 -11.16 17.47 4.37
N ASN A 143 -11.42 16.96 3.17
CA ASN A 143 -11.92 15.61 2.97
C ASN A 143 -10.76 14.70 2.56
N LYS A 144 -10.69 13.51 3.14
CA LYS A 144 -9.62 12.54 2.90
C LYS A 144 -10.15 11.12 2.83
N LEU A 145 -9.46 10.30 2.06
CA LEU A 145 -9.42 8.86 2.22
C LEU A 145 -8.06 8.47 2.81
N HIS A 146 -8.02 7.38 3.54
CA HIS A 146 -6.80 6.84 4.10
C HIS A 146 -6.47 5.50 3.44
N LEU A 147 -5.28 5.42 2.86
CA LEU A 147 -4.77 4.22 2.19
C LEU A 147 -3.85 3.50 3.16
N ASN A 148 -4.25 2.34 3.65
CA ASN A 148 -3.37 1.41 4.36
C ASN A 148 -2.83 0.40 3.35
N ALA A 149 -1.54 0.10 3.40
CA ALA A 149 -0.92 -0.77 2.42
C ALA A 149 0.08 -1.75 3.02
N PHE A 150 0.12 -2.96 2.46
CA PHE A 150 1.22 -3.90 2.54
C PHE A 150 2.05 -3.82 1.27
N TYR A 151 3.34 -3.57 1.44
CA TYR A 151 4.30 -3.40 0.36
C TYR A 151 5.48 -4.35 0.52
N ASP A 152 5.69 -5.22 -0.45
CA ASP A 152 6.88 -6.05 -0.53
C ASP A 152 8.07 -5.19 -0.96
N VAL A 153 8.91 -4.84 0.00
CA VAL A 153 10.00 -3.88 -0.22
C VAL A 153 11.12 -4.42 -1.11
N LEU A 154 11.30 -5.75 -1.15
CA LEU A 154 12.33 -6.38 -1.96
C LEU A 154 11.87 -6.61 -3.40
N ASN A 155 10.59 -6.80 -3.61
CA ASN A 155 9.99 -7.01 -4.93
C ASN A 155 9.27 -5.76 -5.46
N ARG A 156 9.18 -4.70 -4.66
CA ARG A 156 8.64 -3.38 -5.02
C ARG A 156 7.19 -3.40 -5.49
N ILE A 157 6.34 -4.21 -4.87
CA ILE A 157 4.92 -4.32 -5.23
C ILE A 157 4.01 -4.22 -4.01
N TYR A 158 2.84 -3.63 -4.19
CA TYR A 158 1.77 -3.65 -3.20
C TYR A 158 1.11 -5.04 -3.20
N THR A 159 1.14 -5.73 -2.06
CA THR A 159 0.54 -7.06 -1.92
C THR A 159 -0.89 -7.01 -1.41
N ASP A 160 -1.22 -6.01 -0.61
CA ASP A 160 -2.58 -5.74 -0.16
C ASP A 160 -2.78 -4.26 0.16
N VAL A 161 -4.02 -3.80 0.03
CA VAL A 161 -4.41 -2.41 0.30
C VAL A 161 -5.83 -2.36 0.87
N LEU A 162 -6.02 -1.50 1.87
CA LEU A 162 -7.33 -1.20 2.43
C LEU A 162 -7.55 0.31 2.47
N VAL A 163 -8.62 0.76 1.80
CA VAL A 163 -8.99 2.18 1.72
C VAL A 163 -10.08 2.48 2.75
N GLN A 164 -9.77 3.35 3.71
CA GLN A 164 -10.70 3.77 4.76
C GLN A 164 -11.20 5.19 4.53
N THR A 165 -12.42 5.46 4.98
CA THR A 165 -12.96 6.80 5.12
C THR A 165 -12.52 7.43 6.45
N ALA A 166 -12.84 8.70 6.68
CA ALA A 166 -12.59 9.36 7.96
C ALA A 166 -13.37 8.71 9.12
N ALA A 167 -14.59 8.26 8.83
CA ALA A 167 -15.46 7.62 9.82
C ALA A 167 -14.94 6.25 10.27
N ASP A 168 -14.29 5.51 9.38
CA ASP A 168 -13.77 4.16 9.63
C ASP A 168 -12.27 4.12 9.93
N TYR A 169 -11.63 5.27 10.08
CA TYR A 169 -10.18 5.38 10.22
C TYR A 169 -9.65 4.63 11.44
N ASN A 170 -8.88 3.59 11.18
CA ASN A 170 -8.13 2.84 12.19
C ASN A 170 -7.01 2.02 11.54
N GLU A 171 -5.78 2.53 11.55
CA GLU A 171 -4.62 1.86 10.95
C GLU A 171 -4.32 0.50 11.57
N SER A 172 -4.45 0.39 12.90
CA SER A 172 -4.20 -0.88 13.60
C SER A 172 -5.19 -1.96 13.19
N ARG A 173 -6.48 -1.62 13.07
CA ARG A 173 -7.52 -2.55 12.59
C ARG A 173 -7.29 -2.91 11.13
N ALA A 174 -6.92 -1.95 10.30
CA ALA A 174 -6.61 -2.19 8.90
C ALA A 174 -5.43 -3.16 8.75
N CYS A 175 -4.35 -2.96 9.53
CA CYS A 175 -3.20 -3.85 9.54
C CYS A 175 -3.60 -5.28 9.96
N ALA A 176 -4.33 -5.46 11.07
CA ALA A 176 -4.82 -6.76 11.53
C ALA A 176 -5.68 -7.45 10.46
N THR A 177 -6.62 -6.72 9.84
CA THR A 177 -7.46 -7.24 8.74
C THR A 177 -6.62 -7.70 7.55
N MET A 178 -5.58 -6.95 7.16
CA MET A 178 -4.70 -7.33 6.04
C MET A 178 -3.83 -8.54 6.40
N ILE A 179 -3.38 -8.69 7.67
CA ILE A 179 -2.68 -9.89 8.14
C ILE A 179 -3.58 -11.11 8.00
N ASP A 180 -4.80 -11.05 8.54
CA ASP A 180 -5.71 -12.18 8.59
C ASP A 180 -6.09 -12.70 7.21
N ARG A 181 -6.42 -11.80 6.27
CA ARG A 181 -6.84 -12.14 4.90
C ARG A 181 -5.69 -12.47 3.96
N SER A 182 -4.44 -12.22 4.36
CA SER A 182 -3.27 -12.50 3.52
C SER A 182 -3.09 -13.99 3.28
N LYS A 183 -2.69 -14.35 2.05
CA LYS A 183 -2.28 -15.71 1.68
C LYS A 183 -0.76 -15.90 1.71
N LEU A 184 -0.02 -14.85 2.08
CA LEU A 184 1.44 -14.89 2.08
C LEU A 184 1.96 -15.75 3.24
N GLU A 185 2.98 -16.53 2.94
CA GLU A 185 3.73 -17.33 3.90
C GLU A 185 5.15 -16.80 4.05
N ASN A 186 5.84 -17.17 5.12
CA ASN A 186 7.20 -16.77 5.41
C ASN A 186 7.39 -15.25 5.33
N VAL A 187 6.60 -14.50 6.07
CA VAL A 187 6.60 -13.03 6.09
C VAL A 187 7.33 -12.51 7.31
N ILE A 188 8.11 -11.45 7.13
CA ILE A 188 8.50 -10.50 8.18
C ILE A 188 7.71 -9.22 7.93
N LEU A 189 6.78 -8.91 8.83
CA LEU A 189 6.04 -7.64 8.84
C LEU A 189 6.90 -6.55 9.48
N VAL A 190 7.09 -5.44 8.77
CA VAL A 190 7.86 -4.30 9.27
C VAL A 190 6.97 -3.06 9.31
N ALA A 191 6.87 -2.42 10.47
CA ALA A 191 6.04 -1.23 10.62
C ALA A 191 6.67 -0.20 11.57
N ASP A 192 6.19 1.03 11.48
CA ASP A 192 6.63 2.09 12.36
C ASP A 192 5.90 2.10 13.71
N ARG A 193 6.22 3.08 14.56
CA ARG A 193 5.63 3.22 15.90
C ARG A 193 4.12 3.54 15.91
N GLY A 194 3.53 3.86 14.78
CA GLY A 194 2.08 4.00 14.64
C GLY A 194 1.35 2.67 14.81
N TYR A 195 2.05 1.57 14.53
CA TYR A 195 1.57 0.19 14.65
C TYR A 195 1.99 -0.49 15.97
N GLU A 196 2.45 0.27 16.95
CA GLU A 196 2.78 -0.19 18.29
C GLU A 196 1.54 -0.69 19.03
N ASN A 197 1.18 -1.97 18.83
CA ASN A 197 -0.07 -2.54 19.37
C ASN A 197 0.08 -4.06 19.59
N TYR A 198 -0.20 -4.51 20.80
CA TYR A 198 -0.17 -5.95 21.14
C TYR A 198 -1.13 -6.79 20.28
N ASN A 199 -2.25 -6.23 19.85
CA ASN A 199 -3.19 -6.94 18.96
C ASN A 199 -2.54 -7.27 17.62
N ILE A 200 -1.77 -6.33 17.03
CA ILE A 200 -1.04 -6.57 15.79
C ILE A 200 0.03 -7.66 15.97
N PHE A 201 0.75 -7.64 17.11
CA PHE A 201 1.75 -8.66 17.39
C PHE A 201 1.11 -10.04 17.49
N ALA A 202 -0.06 -10.13 18.17
CA ALA A 202 -0.83 -11.36 18.29
C ALA A 202 -1.31 -11.87 16.92
N HIS A 203 -1.91 -11.01 16.07
CA HIS A 203 -2.31 -11.39 14.72
C HIS A 203 -1.14 -11.90 13.87
N ALA A 204 0.03 -11.27 13.96
CA ALA A 204 1.21 -11.73 13.25
C ALA A 204 1.67 -13.12 13.73
N ILE A 205 1.69 -13.34 15.05
CA ILE A 205 2.09 -14.63 15.63
C ILE A 205 1.10 -15.74 15.27
N GLU A 206 -0.20 -15.50 15.42
CA GLU A 206 -1.24 -16.49 15.10
C GLU A 206 -1.29 -16.81 13.60
N LYS A 207 -0.89 -15.84 12.75
CA LYS A 207 -0.71 -16.05 11.30
C LYS A 207 0.58 -16.85 10.96
N GLY A 208 1.44 -17.10 11.94
CA GLY A 208 2.76 -17.70 11.73
C GLY A 208 3.78 -16.73 11.12
N TRP A 209 3.49 -15.44 11.12
CA TRP A 209 4.40 -14.42 10.61
C TRP A 209 5.44 -14.01 11.64
N LYS A 210 6.57 -13.54 11.13
CA LYS A 210 7.55 -12.77 11.90
C LYS A 210 7.23 -11.29 11.77
N PHE A 211 7.73 -10.50 12.72
CA PHE A 211 7.58 -9.06 12.64
C PHE A 211 8.79 -8.33 13.23
N ALA A 212 9.01 -7.09 12.83
CA ALA A 212 9.94 -6.14 13.42
C ALA A 212 9.25 -4.76 13.44
N ILE A 213 8.69 -4.38 14.57
CA ILE A 213 7.88 -3.16 14.73
C ILE A 213 8.59 -2.20 15.68
N ARG A 214 8.81 -0.98 15.20
CA ARG A 214 9.34 0.09 16.04
C ARG A 214 8.30 0.49 17.07
N VAL A 215 8.76 0.71 18.31
CA VAL A 215 7.93 1.22 19.40
C VAL A 215 8.53 2.50 19.98
N LYS A 216 7.75 3.22 20.79
CA LYS A 216 8.22 4.40 21.50
C LYS A 216 9.30 4.02 22.50
N ASP A 217 10.22 4.95 22.78
CA ASP A 217 11.30 4.71 23.74
C ASP A 217 10.75 4.48 25.17
N LYS A 218 11.54 3.77 25.99
CA LYS A 218 11.22 3.42 27.38
C LYS A 218 10.79 4.61 28.24
N ASN A 219 11.27 5.80 27.91
CA ASN A 219 10.92 7.06 28.60
C ASN A 219 9.70 7.77 27.99
N SER A 220 9.02 7.17 27.01
CA SER A 220 7.83 7.71 26.35
C SER A 220 6.61 6.90 26.73
N ASN A 221 5.41 7.46 26.63
CA ASN A 221 4.17 6.73 26.89
C ASN A 221 3.88 5.73 25.75
N GLY A 222 4.31 4.46 25.93
CA GLY A 222 4.15 3.37 24.96
C GLY A 222 4.30 1.99 25.59
N ILE A 223 4.43 0.95 24.76
CA ILE A 223 4.57 -0.45 25.24
C ILE A 223 5.83 -0.60 26.11
N ALA A 224 6.96 -0.06 25.66
CA ALA A 224 8.23 -0.20 26.33
C ALA A 224 8.24 0.41 27.75
N SER A 225 7.54 1.52 27.96
CA SER A 225 7.46 2.13 29.31
C SER A 225 6.67 1.32 30.33
N GLY A 226 5.86 0.37 29.87
CA GLY A 226 5.07 -0.53 30.71
C GLY A 226 5.72 -1.89 30.95
N LEU A 227 6.97 -2.08 30.55
CA LEU A 227 7.74 -3.31 30.69
C LEU A 227 8.86 -3.13 31.72
N ASN A 228 9.23 -4.21 32.41
CA ASN A 228 10.39 -4.22 33.29
C ASN A 228 11.66 -4.39 32.43
N LEU A 229 12.25 -3.27 32.01
CA LEU A 229 13.41 -3.22 31.13
C LEU A 229 14.70 -2.94 31.89
N PRO A 230 15.86 -3.40 31.37
CA PRO A 230 17.15 -3.05 31.93
C PRO A 230 17.37 -1.52 32.00
N PRO A 231 18.09 -1.03 33.02
CA PRO A 231 18.44 0.39 33.12
C PRO A 231 19.39 0.84 31.99
N ASN A 232 20.11 -0.11 31.40
CA ASN A 232 21.10 0.13 30.36
C ASN A 232 20.50 0.87 29.14
N ASP A 233 21.35 1.61 28.45
CA ASP A 233 20.98 2.32 27.23
C ASP A 233 20.75 1.38 26.05
N GLU A 234 21.49 0.30 25.98
CA GLU A 234 21.36 -0.76 24.99
C GLU A 234 20.99 -2.08 25.64
N PHE A 235 20.06 -2.79 25.05
CA PHE A 235 19.67 -4.13 25.49
C PHE A 235 19.05 -4.93 24.37
N ASP A 236 19.05 -6.23 24.55
CA ASP A 236 18.44 -7.22 23.67
C ASP A 236 17.96 -8.39 24.53
N ILE A 237 16.67 -8.38 24.87
CA ILE A 237 16.08 -9.32 25.83
C ILE A 237 14.79 -9.92 25.30
N ASP A 238 14.46 -11.11 25.82
CA ASP A 238 13.19 -11.76 25.57
C ASP A 238 12.23 -11.46 26.73
N ILE A 239 10.96 -11.21 26.37
CA ILE A 239 9.90 -10.92 27.32
C ILE A 239 8.71 -11.83 27.00
N THR A 240 8.14 -12.42 28.05
CA THR A 240 6.86 -13.09 27.98
C THR A 240 5.86 -12.30 28.82
N GLN A 241 4.76 -11.88 28.20
CA GLN A 241 3.70 -11.12 28.85
C GLN A 241 2.40 -11.93 28.80
N ILE A 242 1.79 -12.18 29.96
CA ILE A 242 0.49 -12.85 30.04
C ILE A 242 -0.60 -11.78 30.19
N PHE A 243 -1.56 -11.76 29.27
CA PHE A 243 -2.69 -10.84 29.27
C PHE A 243 -3.92 -11.48 29.91
N SER A 244 -4.70 -10.67 30.64
CA SER A 244 -5.97 -11.08 31.23
C SER A 244 -6.99 -9.94 31.17
N ARG A 245 -8.27 -10.28 30.98
CA ARG A 245 -9.39 -9.33 31.12
C ARG A 245 -9.74 -9.09 32.60
N LYS A 246 -9.32 -10.02 33.51
CA LYS A 246 -9.53 -9.88 34.94
C LYS A 246 -8.49 -8.96 35.57
N ASN A 247 -8.97 -8.04 36.42
CA ASN A 247 -8.12 -7.11 37.18
C ASN A 247 -8.28 -7.41 38.68
N THR A 248 -8.00 -8.65 39.08
CA THR A 248 -8.10 -9.12 40.45
C THR A 248 -6.74 -9.06 41.17
N LYS A 249 -6.75 -9.15 42.52
CA LYS A 249 -5.52 -9.23 43.30
C LYS A 249 -4.67 -10.44 42.87
N THR A 250 -5.32 -11.56 42.55
CA THR A 250 -4.66 -12.79 42.09
C THR A 250 -3.92 -12.58 40.78
N THR A 251 -4.57 -11.96 39.75
CA THR A 251 -3.94 -11.71 38.44
C THR A 251 -2.80 -10.70 38.53
N LYS A 252 -2.94 -9.69 39.41
CA LYS A 252 -1.87 -8.71 39.68
C LYS A 252 -0.66 -9.35 40.32
N ASN A 253 -0.87 -10.18 41.35
CA ASN A 253 0.20 -10.89 42.07
C ASN A 253 0.93 -11.89 41.15
N ALA A 254 0.20 -12.46 40.17
CA ALA A 254 0.76 -13.34 39.16
C ALA A 254 1.52 -12.56 38.02
N GLY A 255 1.58 -11.24 38.11
CA GLY A 255 2.27 -10.41 37.08
C GLY A 255 1.53 -10.30 35.76
N TYR A 256 0.22 -10.63 35.72
CA TYR A 256 -0.55 -10.54 34.45
C TYR A 256 -0.82 -9.10 34.10
N LYS A 257 -0.68 -8.79 32.80
CA LYS A 257 -1.04 -7.48 32.25
C LYS A 257 -2.55 -7.42 32.04
N TRP A 258 -3.18 -6.49 32.73
CA TRP A 258 -4.60 -6.24 32.56
C TRP A 258 -4.88 -5.60 31.19
N MET A 259 -5.84 -6.18 30.48
CA MET A 259 -6.35 -5.69 29.21
C MET A 259 -7.78 -5.13 29.41
N PRO A 260 -7.97 -3.80 29.53
CA PRO A 260 -9.29 -3.20 29.74
C PRO A 260 -10.29 -3.58 28.63
N ALA A 261 -11.59 -3.61 28.94
CA ALA A 261 -12.63 -4.00 27.99
C ALA A 261 -12.74 -3.09 26.77
N ASN A 262 -12.34 -1.82 26.88
CA ASN A 262 -12.29 -0.85 25.78
C ASN A 262 -11.05 -1.00 24.88
N GLN A 263 -10.01 -1.72 25.33
CA GLN A 263 -8.84 -2.01 24.53
C GLN A 263 -9.12 -3.22 23.62
N VAL A 264 -8.95 -3.01 22.30
CA VAL A 264 -9.11 -4.08 21.31
C VAL A 264 -7.99 -5.09 21.47
N PHE A 265 -8.37 -6.35 21.63
CA PHE A 265 -7.48 -7.50 21.60
C PHE A 265 -8.32 -8.72 21.21
N ASP A 266 -8.19 -9.17 19.97
CA ASP A 266 -9.14 -10.07 19.33
C ASP A 266 -9.04 -11.51 19.84
N TYR A 267 -7.88 -11.90 20.36
CA TYR A 267 -7.62 -13.25 20.92
C TYR A 267 -8.07 -13.40 22.39
N LEU A 268 -8.59 -12.33 22.98
CA LEU A 268 -9.09 -12.36 24.35
C LEU A 268 -10.45 -11.63 24.42
N PRO A 269 -11.58 -12.34 24.24
CA PRO A 269 -12.92 -11.75 24.32
C PRO A 269 -13.14 -10.95 25.61
N ARG A 270 -13.96 -9.90 25.54
CA ARG A 270 -14.14 -8.91 26.62
C ARG A 270 -14.55 -9.52 27.94
N THR A 271 -15.33 -10.62 27.93
CA THR A 271 -15.84 -11.33 29.12
C THR A 271 -15.05 -12.61 29.40
N SER A 272 -13.90 -12.81 28.73
CA SER A 272 -13.15 -14.05 28.87
C SER A 272 -12.44 -14.17 30.22
N ASP A 273 -12.49 -15.35 30.79
CA ASP A 273 -11.67 -15.76 31.94
C ASP A 273 -10.30 -16.32 31.53
N LYS A 274 -10.10 -16.53 30.24
CA LYS A 274 -8.85 -17.03 29.68
C LYS A 274 -7.74 -15.99 29.78
N THR A 275 -6.53 -16.46 29.66
CA THR A 275 -5.33 -15.63 29.49
C THR A 275 -4.78 -15.83 28.09
N TYR A 276 -3.99 -14.87 27.62
CA TYR A 276 -3.23 -14.97 26.38
C TYR A 276 -1.76 -14.67 26.65
N GLU A 277 -0.90 -15.59 26.27
CA GLU A 277 0.54 -15.44 26.42
C GLU A 277 1.15 -14.90 25.11
N LEU A 278 1.95 -13.85 25.25
CA LEU A 278 2.65 -13.22 24.15
C LEU A 278 4.14 -13.16 24.47
N SER A 279 4.95 -13.89 23.72
CA SER A 279 6.41 -13.88 23.83
C SER A 279 7.01 -13.10 22.67
N PHE A 280 7.92 -12.19 22.98
CA PHE A 280 8.62 -11.36 22.01
C PHE A 280 9.99 -10.93 22.52
N ARG A 281 10.84 -10.56 21.60
CA ARG A 281 12.17 -9.98 21.83
C ARG A 281 12.07 -8.47 21.71
N ILE A 282 12.67 -7.73 22.63
CA ILE A 282 12.76 -6.27 22.59
C ILE A 282 14.22 -5.84 22.55
N ILE A 283 14.53 -4.98 21.60
CA ILE A 283 15.91 -4.55 21.33
C ILE A 283 15.95 -3.03 21.35
N ARG A 284 16.88 -2.46 22.13
CA ARG A 284 17.16 -1.02 22.15
C ARG A 284 18.59 -0.78 21.69
N PHE A 285 18.77 0.07 20.70
CA PHE A 285 20.07 0.38 20.10
C PHE A 285 20.21 1.85 19.70
N PRO A 286 21.45 2.40 19.64
CA PRO A 286 21.70 3.76 19.25
C PRO A 286 21.53 3.97 17.74
N ILE A 287 20.99 5.15 17.36
CA ILE A 287 20.88 5.64 15.99
C ILE A 287 21.64 6.95 15.75
N GLY A 288 22.19 7.53 16.81
CA GLY A 288 22.97 8.77 16.79
C GLY A 288 23.42 9.15 18.20
N SER A 289 24.01 10.33 18.37
CA SER A 289 24.38 10.85 19.68
C SER A 289 23.12 11.06 20.52
N ASN A 290 22.97 10.34 21.61
CA ASN A 290 21.83 10.40 22.54
C ASN A 290 20.44 10.08 21.92
N SER A 291 20.41 9.35 20.81
CA SER A 291 19.16 8.92 20.16
C SER A 291 19.12 7.41 20.04
N TYR A 292 18.01 6.81 20.45
CA TYR A 292 17.83 5.36 20.46
C TYR A 292 16.55 4.96 19.72
N GLU A 293 16.56 3.77 19.14
CA GLU A 293 15.37 3.09 18.64
C GLU A 293 15.10 1.82 19.43
N ILE A 294 13.82 1.52 19.62
CA ILE A 294 13.36 0.26 20.18
C ILE A 294 12.56 -0.49 19.14
N ILE A 295 12.92 -1.74 18.90
CA ILE A 295 12.20 -2.67 18.03
C ILE A 295 11.68 -3.84 18.87
N ILE A 296 10.39 -4.16 18.71
CA ILE A 296 9.80 -5.41 19.22
C ILE A 296 9.69 -6.39 18.05
N THR A 297 10.11 -7.64 18.29
CA THR A 297 10.19 -8.67 17.23
C THR A 297 10.00 -10.07 17.81
N ASN A 298 9.61 -11.04 16.98
CA ASN A 298 9.64 -12.47 17.26
C ASN A 298 10.68 -13.22 16.38
N LEU A 299 11.66 -12.50 15.84
CA LEU A 299 12.75 -13.06 15.04
C LEU A 299 13.79 -13.72 15.94
N ASP A 300 14.28 -14.89 15.52
CA ASP A 300 15.32 -15.64 16.23
C ASP A 300 16.63 -14.85 16.29
N ARG A 301 17.19 -14.67 17.49
CA ARG A 301 18.43 -13.94 17.76
C ARG A 301 19.64 -14.56 17.05
N ASN A 302 19.67 -15.87 16.92
CA ASN A 302 20.81 -16.58 16.29
C ASN A 302 20.89 -16.32 14.78
N ILE A 303 19.74 -16.09 14.14
CA ILE A 303 19.66 -15.78 12.70
C ILE A 303 19.67 -14.28 12.47
N PHE A 304 18.96 -13.53 13.33
CA PHE A 304 18.74 -12.08 13.20
C PHE A 304 19.35 -11.33 14.39
N ASP A 305 20.63 -11.08 14.31
CA ASP A 305 21.34 -10.21 15.26
C ASP A 305 20.83 -8.74 15.16
N VAL A 306 21.30 -7.89 16.07
CA VAL A 306 20.92 -6.46 16.11
C VAL A 306 21.22 -5.74 14.78
N LYS A 307 22.30 -6.11 14.10
CA LYS A 307 22.69 -5.49 12.83
C LYS A 307 21.68 -5.81 11.74
N LYS A 308 21.26 -7.06 11.60
CA LYS A 308 20.24 -7.48 10.65
C LYS A 308 18.87 -6.86 10.96
N ILE A 309 18.51 -6.72 12.24
CA ILE A 309 17.27 -6.01 12.64
C ILE A 309 17.30 -4.55 12.18
N LYS A 310 18.45 -3.85 12.34
CA LYS A 310 18.63 -2.49 11.81
C LYS A 310 18.47 -2.45 10.29
N GLU A 311 19.07 -3.40 9.58
CA GLU A 311 18.96 -3.52 8.10
C GLU A 311 17.51 -3.72 7.66
N ILE A 312 16.80 -4.69 8.26
CA ILE A 312 15.39 -4.97 8.00
C ILE A 312 14.55 -3.72 8.22
N TYR A 313 14.72 -3.07 9.37
CA TYR A 313 13.94 -1.88 9.69
C TYR A 313 14.24 -0.70 8.74
N HIS A 314 15.49 -0.54 8.33
CA HIS A 314 15.87 0.48 7.35
C HIS A 314 15.17 0.26 6.00
N LEU A 315 15.02 -0.97 5.54
CA LEU A 315 14.34 -1.31 4.29
C LEU A 315 12.85 -0.91 4.28
N ARG A 316 12.22 -0.75 5.45
CA ARG A 316 10.84 -0.24 5.59
C ARG A 316 10.60 1.07 4.81
N TRP A 317 11.62 1.95 4.73
CA TRP A 317 11.51 3.22 3.99
C TRP A 317 11.14 3.04 2.51
N GLY A 318 11.25 1.83 1.97
CA GLY A 318 10.81 1.50 0.62
C GLY A 318 9.33 1.83 0.38
N ILE A 319 8.44 1.61 1.38
CA ILE A 319 7.02 1.94 1.25
C ILE A 319 6.77 3.45 1.15
N GLU A 320 7.51 4.28 1.89
CA GLU A 320 7.38 5.75 1.80
C GLU A 320 7.81 6.26 0.41
N THR A 321 8.84 5.64 -0.17
CA THR A 321 9.27 5.92 -1.54
C THR A 321 8.20 5.50 -2.55
N SER A 322 7.61 4.31 -2.39
CA SER A 322 6.54 3.82 -3.25
C SER A 322 5.28 4.69 -3.19
N PHE A 323 4.90 5.20 -2.02
CA PHE A 323 3.81 6.17 -1.90
C PHE A 323 4.08 7.47 -2.66
N ARG A 324 5.33 7.94 -2.66
CA ARG A 324 5.72 9.12 -3.45
C ARG A 324 5.59 8.85 -4.95
N GLU A 325 6.06 7.70 -5.41
CA GLU A 325 5.93 7.26 -6.81
C GLU A 325 4.45 7.10 -7.21
N LEU A 326 3.65 6.45 -6.38
CA LEU A 326 2.22 6.25 -6.58
C LEU A 326 1.47 7.60 -6.65
N LYS A 327 1.78 8.53 -5.76
CA LYS A 327 1.13 9.85 -5.71
C LYS A 327 1.49 10.73 -6.89
N TYR A 328 2.76 10.81 -7.24
CA TYR A 328 3.25 11.81 -8.19
C TYR A 328 3.53 11.25 -9.58
N ALA A 329 4.14 10.07 -9.71
CA ALA A 329 4.45 9.49 -11.01
C ALA A 329 3.23 8.78 -11.63
N ILE A 330 2.50 7.99 -10.85
CA ILE A 330 1.23 7.36 -11.27
C ILE A 330 0.09 8.39 -11.29
N GLY A 331 0.14 9.42 -10.44
CA GLY A 331 -0.84 10.48 -10.37
C GLY A 331 -1.98 10.23 -9.38
N LEU A 332 -1.77 9.48 -8.29
CA LEU A 332 -2.81 9.19 -7.30
C LEU A 332 -3.37 10.44 -6.58
N THR A 333 -2.72 11.59 -6.67
CA THR A 333 -3.24 12.87 -6.15
C THR A 333 -4.16 13.60 -7.11
N SER A 334 -4.32 13.10 -8.35
CA SER A 334 -5.05 13.76 -9.44
C SER A 334 -6.28 12.96 -9.83
N PHE A 335 -7.31 12.96 -8.99
CA PHE A 335 -8.55 12.24 -9.26
C PHE A 335 -9.44 12.92 -10.31
N HIS A 336 -10.13 12.13 -11.15
CA HIS A 336 -11.11 12.60 -12.13
C HIS A 336 -12.51 12.75 -11.55
N ALA A 337 -12.72 12.29 -10.32
CA ALA A 337 -14.02 12.25 -9.68
C ALA A 337 -13.99 12.88 -8.28
N ARG A 338 -15.20 13.19 -7.79
CA ARG A 338 -15.43 13.69 -6.44
C ARG A 338 -16.10 12.66 -5.52
N LYS A 339 -16.86 11.71 -6.11
CA LYS A 339 -17.58 10.69 -5.35
C LYS A 339 -16.59 9.65 -4.80
N PRO A 340 -16.68 9.28 -3.52
CA PRO A 340 -15.77 8.31 -2.89
C PRO A 340 -15.64 7.00 -3.65
N ASP A 341 -16.72 6.39 -4.11
CA ASP A 341 -16.71 5.15 -4.89
C ASP A 341 -15.89 5.28 -6.18
N PHE A 342 -16.03 6.40 -6.88
CA PHE A 342 -15.27 6.64 -8.11
C PHE A 342 -13.79 6.85 -7.80
N ILE A 343 -13.48 7.52 -6.68
CA ILE A 343 -12.11 7.69 -6.23
C ILE A 343 -11.50 6.34 -5.86
N LYS A 344 -12.24 5.45 -5.19
CA LYS A 344 -11.79 4.07 -4.90
C LYS A 344 -11.48 3.29 -6.19
N GLN A 345 -12.33 3.39 -7.22
CA GLN A 345 -12.03 2.81 -8.54
C GLN A 345 -10.67 3.29 -9.08
N GLU A 346 -10.41 4.61 -9.02
CA GLU A 346 -9.13 5.17 -9.48
C GLU A 346 -7.94 4.72 -8.62
N ILE A 347 -8.11 4.61 -7.30
CA ILE A 347 -7.06 4.14 -6.39
C ILE A 347 -6.61 2.74 -6.79
N TYR A 348 -7.53 1.80 -6.90
CA TYR A 348 -7.20 0.42 -7.24
C TYR A 348 -6.67 0.27 -8.67
N ALA A 349 -7.22 1.00 -9.64
CA ALA A 349 -6.70 1.01 -11.00
C ALA A 349 -5.23 1.50 -11.05
N ARG A 350 -4.88 2.50 -10.25
CA ARG A 350 -3.51 3.03 -10.18
C ARG A 350 -2.55 2.14 -9.40
N LEU A 351 -3.02 1.45 -8.37
CA LEU A 351 -2.24 0.42 -7.67
C LEU A 351 -1.93 -0.75 -8.60
N LEU A 352 -2.92 -1.21 -9.35
CA LEU A 352 -2.73 -2.24 -10.37
C LEU A 352 -1.71 -1.81 -11.43
N LEU A 353 -1.83 -0.59 -11.93
CA LEU A 353 -0.85 -0.03 -12.87
C LEU A 353 0.55 0.09 -12.26
N TYR A 354 0.65 0.48 -10.99
CA TYR A 354 1.92 0.54 -10.25
C TYR A 354 2.58 -0.84 -10.23
N ASN A 355 1.87 -1.88 -9.78
CA ASN A 355 2.40 -3.23 -9.74
C ASN A 355 2.81 -3.74 -11.12
N TYR A 356 1.98 -3.51 -12.14
CA TYR A 356 2.31 -3.84 -13.52
C TYR A 356 3.62 -3.18 -13.98
N CYS A 357 3.78 -1.89 -13.74
CA CYS A 357 4.99 -1.15 -14.11
C CYS A 357 6.22 -1.63 -13.33
N GLU A 358 6.09 -1.91 -12.03
CA GLU A 358 7.21 -2.36 -11.20
C GLU A 358 7.68 -3.77 -11.56
N LEU A 359 6.78 -4.68 -11.90
CA LEU A 359 7.15 -6.01 -12.40
C LEU A 359 8.04 -5.89 -13.65
N ILE A 360 7.64 -5.07 -14.61
CA ILE A 360 8.41 -4.82 -15.85
C ILE A 360 9.73 -4.12 -15.53
N THR A 361 9.67 -3.05 -14.74
CA THR A 361 10.85 -2.22 -14.42
C THR A 361 11.91 -3.01 -13.66
N THR A 362 11.48 -3.80 -12.66
CA THR A 362 12.38 -4.68 -11.88
C THR A 362 13.03 -5.74 -12.79
N HIS A 363 12.28 -6.28 -13.74
CA HIS A 363 12.82 -7.24 -14.72
C HIS A 363 13.89 -6.58 -15.62
N VAL A 364 13.62 -5.37 -16.12
CA VAL A 364 14.59 -4.62 -16.93
C VAL A 364 15.87 -4.33 -16.14
N ILE A 365 15.75 -3.87 -14.89
CA ILE A 365 16.91 -3.62 -14.01
C ILE A 365 17.77 -4.88 -13.85
N LYS A 366 17.16 -6.05 -13.67
CA LYS A 366 17.89 -7.31 -13.55
C LYS A 366 18.62 -7.72 -14.83
N GLN A 367 18.13 -7.31 -15.99
CA GLN A 367 18.74 -7.60 -17.30
C GLN A 367 19.82 -6.59 -17.70
N MET A 368 19.86 -5.41 -17.12
CA MET A 368 20.89 -4.41 -17.40
C MET A 368 22.28 -5.01 -17.15
N LYS A 369 23.07 -5.12 -18.22
CA LYS A 369 24.38 -5.83 -18.25
C LYS A 369 25.44 -5.29 -17.28
N ASN A 370 25.29 -4.09 -16.84
CA ASN A 370 26.11 -3.47 -15.79
C ASN A 370 25.18 -3.13 -14.63
N ASN A 371 25.35 -3.84 -13.53
CA ASN A 371 24.76 -3.47 -12.24
C ASN A 371 25.40 -2.15 -11.76
N ASP A 372 25.28 -1.13 -12.62
CA ASP A 372 25.81 0.21 -12.39
C ASP A 372 25.00 0.85 -11.26
N LYS A 373 25.44 0.61 -10.03
CA LYS A 373 24.84 1.17 -8.81
C LYS A 373 24.77 2.70 -8.81
N THR A 374 25.40 3.35 -9.81
CA THR A 374 25.34 4.80 -9.98
C THR A 374 24.10 5.27 -10.74
N LYS A 375 23.33 4.34 -11.32
CA LYS A 375 22.12 4.63 -12.09
C LYS A 375 20.87 3.98 -11.49
N GLN A 376 19.76 4.67 -11.63
CA GLN A 376 18.42 4.19 -11.28
C GLN A 376 17.44 4.45 -12.42
N VAL A 377 16.41 3.64 -12.54
CA VAL A 377 15.36 3.84 -13.54
C VAL A 377 14.60 5.13 -13.27
N ASN A 378 14.30 5.88 -14.31
CA ASN A 378 13.35 6.98 -14.28
C ASN A 378 11.92 6.41 -14.26
N PHE A 379 11.38 6.20 -13.08
CA PHE A 379 10.08 5.55 -12.91
C PHE A 379 8.94 6.28 -13.65
N THR A 380 8.99 7.62 -13.71
CA THR A 380 7.98 8.41 -14.44
C THR A 380 7.96 8.09 -15.94
N ILE A 381 9.14 7.98 -16.54
CA ILE A 381 9.26 7.60 -17.95
C ILE A 381 8.90 6.12 -18.15
N ALA A 382 9.32 5.25 -17.24
CA ALA A 382 8.98 3.83 -17.30
C ALA A 382 7.46 3.60 -17.28
N ILE A 383 6.71 4.30 -16.41
CA ILE A 383 5.24 4.26 -16.41
C ILE A 383 4.66 4.65 -17.76
N TYR A 384 5.15 5.73 -18.35
CA TYR A 384 4.68 6.20 -19.66
C TYR A 384 4.88 5.13 -20.74
N ILE A 385 6.07 4.53 -20.79
CA ILE A 385 6.41 3.44 -21.72
C ILE A 385 5.51 2.22 -21.48
N CYS A 386 5.33 1.80 -20.22
CA CYS A 386 4.50 0.67 -19.85
C CYS A 386 3.01 0.89 -20.21
N ARG A 387 2.49 2.11 -20.05
CA ARG A 387 1.13 2.46 -20.49
C ARG A 387 0.97 2.33 -21.99
N GLU A 388 1.90 2.87 -22.78
CA GLU A 388 1.86 2.77 -24.25
C GLU A 388 1.96 1.30 -24.70
N TYR A 389 2.78 0.50 -24.03
CA TYR A 389 2.86 -0.93 -24.29
C TYR A 389 1.55 -1.67 -23.96
N LEU A 390 0.93 -1.36 -22.83
CA LEU A 390 -0.34 -1.97 -22.42
C LEU A 390 -1.49 -1.58 -23.38
N ARG A 391 -1.47 -0.35 -23.87
CA ARG A 391 -2.48 0.21 -24.78
C ARG A 391 -2.51 -0.49 -26.13
N ASN A 392 -1.38 -1.00 -26.60
CA ASN A 392 -1.19 -1.76 -27.85
C ASN A 392 -2.05 -1.21 -29.02
N LYS A 393 -1.66 -0.07 -29.56
CA LYS A 393 -2.37 0.57 -30.69
C LYS A 393 -2.40 -0.38 -31.88
N ARG A 394 -3.58 -0.64 -32.42
CA ARG A 394 -3.89 -1.66 -33.43
C ARG A 394 -3.08 -1.49 -34.70
N ASN A 395 -2.26 -0.74 -35.03
CA ASN A 395 -1.49 -0.62 -36.29
C ASN A 395 -0.03 -0.17 -36.08
N LEU A 396 0.46 -0.19 -34.83
CA LEU A 396 1.83 0.18 -34.54
C LEU A 396 2.54 -1.01 -33.86
N SER A 397 3.81 -1.18 -34.17
CA SER A 397 4.64 -2.10 -33.41
C SER A 397 4.68 -1.66 -31.95
N PRO A 398 4.55 -2.59 -30.99
CA PRO A 398 4.67 -2.24 -29.58
C PRO A 398 6.03 -1.61 -29.31
N PRO A 399 6.13 -0.64 -28.38
CA PRO A 399 7.40 -0.01 -28.05
C PRO A 399 8.39 -1.06 -27.51
N ASP A 400 9.65 -0.88 -27.82
CA ASP A 400 10.74 -1.66 -27.22
C ASP A 400 10.97 -1.19 -25.78
N VAL A 401 10.22 -1.80 -24.88
CA VAL A 401 10.15 -1.40 -23.46
C VAL A 401 11.52 -1.47 -22.79
N ILE A 402 12.32 -2.51 -23.08
CA ILE A 402 13.63 -2.71 -22.45
C ILE A 402 14.57 -1.60 -22.84
N ASN A 403 14.80 -1.43 -24.13
CA ASN A 403 15.74 -0.43 -24.65
C ASN A 403 15.30 1.01 -24.29
N LEU A 404 13.99 1.29 -24.27
CA LEU A 404 13.49 2.60 -23.88
C LEU A 404 13.69 2.90 -22.40
N ILE A 405 13.44 1.93 -21.50
CA ILE A 405 13.68 2.12 -20.06
C ILE A 405 15.18 2.26 -19.79
N GLU A 406 16.03 1.43 -20.39
CA GLU A 406 17.49 1.50 -20.25
C GLU A 406 18.08 2.83 -20.75
N LYS A 407 17.51 3.40 -21.80
CA LYS A 407 17.93 4.71 -22.33
C LYS A 407 17.61 5.86 -21.37
N HIS A 408 16.57 5.75 -20.58
CA HIS A 408 16.06 6.81 -19.71
C HIS A 408 16.33 6.55 -18.22
N VAL A 409 17.61 6.36 -17.85
CA VAL A 409 18.03 6.20 -16.46
C VAL A 409 18.47 7.52 -15.85
N LEU A 410 18.41 7.61 -14.52
CA LEU A 410 18.83 8.78 -13.74
C LEU A 410 20.07 8.41 -12.90
N PRO A 411 20.98 9.36 -12.63
CA PRO A 411 22.08 9.13 -11.72
C PRO A 411 21.58 8.97 -10.28
N VAL A 412 22.10 7.97 -9.57
CA VAL A 412 21.95 7.87 -8.12
C VAL A 412 22.85 8.91 -7.49
N ARG A 413 22.33 9.69 -6.54
CA ARG A 413 23.09 10.71 -5.79
C ARG A 413 23.23 10.24 -4.33
N PRO A 414 24.24 9.41 -4.00
CA PRO A 414 24.42 8.92 -2.65
C PRO A 414 24.71 10.09 -1.70
N GLY A 415 24.18 10.01 -0.49
CA GLY A 415 24.43 11.03 0.55
C GLY A 415 23.63 12.32 0.43
N ARG A 416 22.76 12.49 -0.57
CA ARG A 416 21.87 13.65 -0.65
C ARG A 416 20.86 13.63 0.50
N LYS A 417 20.95 14.62 1.38
CA LYS A 417 20.00 14.87 2.47
C LYS A 417 19.22 16.15 2.15
N ASP A 418 17.96 15.99 1.76
CA ASP A 418 17.07 17.15 1.62
C ASP A 418 16.35 17.40 2.95
N PRO A 419 16.47 18.60 3.57
CA PRO A 419 15.76 18.91 4.80
C PRO A 419 14.25 18.84 4.54
N ARG A 420 13.53 18.15 5.44
CA ARG A 420 12.07 17.99 5.34
C ARG A 420 11.40 19.33 5.56
N LYS A 421 10.95 19.98 4.51
CA LYS A 421 10.10 21.16 4.61
C LYS A 421 8.68 20.69 4.98
N VAL A 422 8.32 20.83 6.25
CA VAL A 422 6.94 20.62 6.69
C VAL A 422 6.13 21.80 6.17
N LYS A 423 5.41 21.59 5.07
CA LYS A 423 4.41 22.55 4.61
C LYS A 423 3.07 22.21 5.27
N PRO A 424 2.34 23.22 5.79
CA PRO A 424 0.98 23.00 6.25
C PRO A 424 0.14 22.42 5.10
N GLN A 425 -0.70 21.45 5.43
CA GLN A 425 -1.56 20.81 4.43
C GLN A 425 -2.67 21.80 4.03
N ALA A 426 -2.55 22.38 2.85
CA ALA A 426 -3.58 23.25 2.32
C ALA A 426 -4.86 22.47 1.98
N SER A 427 -6.02 23.08 2.19
CA SER A 427 -7.27 22.58 1.65
C SER A 427 -7.15 22.51 0.12
N VAL A 428 -7.50 21.37 -0.46
CA VAL A 428 -7.51 21.22 -1.92
C VAL A 428 -8.90 21.64 -2.40
N SER A 429 -9.04 22.90 -2.79
CA SER A 429 -10.02 23.23 -3.80
C SER A 429 -9.57 22.52 -5.07
N PHE A 430 -10.46 21.81 -5.74
CA PHE A 430 -10.25 21.06 -6.98
C PHE A 430 -8.94 21.41 -7.69
N LEU A 431 -8.03 20.46 -7.84
CA LEU A 431 -6.83 20.69 -8.64
C LEU A 431 -7.29 21.07 -10.05
N TYR A 432 -7.16 22.34 -10.40
CA TYR A 432 -7.33 22.82 -11.77
C TYR A 432 -6.29 22.08 -12.60
N ARG A 433 -6.75 21.11 -13.35
CA ARG A 433 -5.93 20.49 -14.36
C ARG A 433 -5.91 21.45 -15.53
N VAL A 434 -4.73 21.90 -15.89
CA VAL A 434 -4.56 22.66 -17.13
C VAL A 434 -5.03 21.74 -18.25
N ALA A 435 -6.03 22.22 -18.99
CA ALA A 435 -6.61 21.52 -20.13
C ALA A 435 -5.57 21.31 -21.22
#